data_abb4b56288599139aa725beaf8edcd26
#
_entry.id   abb4b56288599139aa725beaf8edcd26
#
_cell.length_a   1.000
_cell.length_b   1.000
_cell.length_c   1.000
_cell.angle_alpha   90.00
_cell.angle_beta   90.00
_cell.angle_gamma   90.00
#
_symmetry.space_group_name_H-M   'P 1'
#
loop_
_entity.id
_entity.type
_entity.pdbx_description
1 polymer ?
#
loop_
_entity_poly.entity_id
_entity_poly.type
_entity_poly.pdbx_seq_one_letter_code
_entity_poly.pdbx_strand_id
1 'polypeptide(L)'
;VVDEQRDDDSVEKAISLTESWLQAYPDLGGILCNNMSNPVGACQAVTDAGKAGDIIIGGMDHDLRTLNYLKDGTLYVAQVQNCYDMGYKLIWNAVKTIDGETVDEVTDVGSTSVYADDADNYITMLYGEDADTDAE
;
A
#
# COMPACT_ATOMS: atom_id res chain seq x y z
N VAL A 1 -11.10 -9.45 -13.86
CA VAL A 1 -11.38 -9.43 -12.41
C VAL A 1 -12.38 -10.53 -12.12
N VAL A 2 -12.06 -11.42 -11.19
CA VAL A 2 -12.91 -12.58 -10.84
C VAL A 2 -13.82 -12.27 -9.65
N ASP A 3 -13.35 -11.41 -8.73
CA ASP A 3 -14.14 -10.92 -7.59
C ASP A 3 -13.63 -9.56 -7.11
N GLU A 4 -14.47 -8.82 -6.40
CA GLU A 4 -14.15 -7.55 -5.76
C GLU A 4 -14.93 -7.44 -4.45
N GLN A 5 -14.24 -7.20 -3.35
CA GLN A 5 -14.80 -7.12 -2.02
C GLN A 5 -14.25 -5.91 -1.25
N ARG A 6 -14.97 -5.50 -0.19
CA ARG A 6 -14.55 -4.42 0.70
C ARG A 6 -14.13 -4.97 2.04
N ASP A 7 -12.94 -4.59 2.47
CA ASP A 7 -12.37 -4.95 3.77
C ASP A 7 -12.72 -3.97 4.90
N ASP A 8 -13.42 -2.87 4.58
CA ASP A 8 -13.79 -1.79 5.50
C ASP A 8 -12.57 -1.23 6.26
N ASP A 9 -11.41 -1.20 5.58
CA ASP A 9 -10.12 -0.74 6.10
C ASP A 9 -9.65 -1.54 7.34
N SER A 10 -9.91 -2.85 7.35
CA SER A 10 -9.51 -3.79 8.40
C SER A 10 -8.58 -4.85 7.86
N VAL A 11 -7.41 -5.00 8.50
CA VAL A 11 -6.43 -6.05 8.18
C VAL A 11 -7.04 -7.43 8.36
N GLU A 12 -7.77 -7.69 9.46
CA GLU A 12 -8.39 -8.98 9.76
C GLU A 12 -9.43 -9.37 8.71
N LYS A 13 -10.19 -8.38 8.24
CA LYS A 13 -11.18 -8.62 7.18
C LYS A 13 -10.50 -8.88 5.83
N ALA A 14 -9.41 -8.17 5.52
CA ALA A 14 -8.60 -8.42 4.34
C ALA A 14 -7.98 -9.83 4.34
N ILE A 15 -7.50 -10.31 5.51
CA ILE A 15 -7.07 -11.71 5.70
C ILE A 15 -8.21 -12.67 5.34
N SER A 16 -9.36 -12.53 5.98
CA SER A 16 -10.51 -13.43 5.80
C SER A 16 -11.02 -13.46 4.35
N LEU A 17 -11.04 -12.30 3.68
CA LEU A 17 -11.40 -12.18 2.27
C LEU A 17 -10.40 -12.90 1.37
N THR A 18 -9.11 -12.69 1.62
CA THR A 18 -8.04 -13.32 0.85
C THR A 18 -8.05 -14.85 1.03
N GLU A 19 -8.21 -15.35 2.25
CA GLU A 19 -8.36 -16.78 2.52
C GLU A 19 -9.55 -17.37 1.75
N SER A 20 -10.68 -16.65 1.71
CA SER A 20 -11.86 -17.07 0.97
C SER A 20 -11.59 -17.13 -0.54
N TRP A 21 -10.87 -16.16 -1.10
CA TRP A 21 -10.48 -16.15 -2.51
C TRP A 21 -9.50 -17.27 -2.84
N LEU A 22 -8.53 -17.55 -1.97
CA LEU A 22 -7.59 -18.66 -2.17
C LEU A 22 -8.28 -20.04 -2.22
N GLN A 23 -9.41 -20.17 -1.50
CA GLN A 23 -10.23 -21.38 -1.54
C GLN A 23 -11.15 -21.42 -2.77
N ALA A 24 -11.76 -20.28 -3.12
CA ALA A 24 -12.73 -20.19 -4.21
C ALA A 24 -12.07 -20.21 -5.60
N TYR A 25 -10.85 -19.70 -5.72
CA TYR A 25 -10.11 -19.52 -6.97
C TYR A 25 -8.72 -20.16 -6.89
N PRO A 26 -8.59 -21.48 -7.08
CA PRO A 26 -7.30 -22.17 -7.00
C PRO A 26 -6.23 -21.66 -7.97
N ASP A 27 -6.66 -21.06 -9.09
CA ASP A 27 -5.81 -20.48 -10.13
C ASP A 27 -5.66 -18.96 -10.01
N LEU A 28 -5.90 -18.39 -8.82
CA LEU A 28 -5.78 -16.96 -8.58
C LEU A 28 -4.33 -16.49 -8.86
N GLY A 29 -4.16 -15.65 -9.88
CA GLY A 29 -2.84 -15.16 -10.31
C GLY A 29 -2.42 -13.85 -9.66
N GLY A 30 -3.35 -13.09 -9.09
CA GLY A 30 -3.00 -11.81 -8.46
C GLY A 30 -4.11 -11.18 -7.66
N ILE A 31 -3.72 -10.28 -6.74
CA ILE A 31 -4.59 -9.48 -5.87
C ILE A 31 -4.20 -8.02 -5.99
N LEU A 32 -5.17 -7.14 -6.18
CA LEU A 32 -4.96 -5.70 -6.18
C LEU A 32 -5.59 -5.09 -4.93
N CYS A 33 -4.77 -4.40 -4.17
CA CYS A 33 -5.11 -3.75 -2.91
C CYS A 33 -5.13 -2.23 -3.10
N ASN A 34 -6.16 -1.54 -2.61
CA ASN A 34 -6.37 -0.11 -2.89
C ASN A 34 -6.40 0.80 -1.66
N ASN A 35 -6.02 0.28 -0.49
CA ASN A 35 -5.82 1.08 0.74
C ASN A 35 -4.58 0.58 1.50
N MET A 36 -4.30 1.17 2.68
CA MET A 36 -3.13 0.83 3.49
C MET A 36 -3.26 -0.52 4.21
N SER A 37 -4.47 -0.93 4.58
CA SER A 37 -4.72 -2.12 5.43
C SER A 37 -4.76 -3.41 4.61
N ASN A 38 -5.35 -3.37 3.40
CA ASN A 38 -5.57 -4.59 2.65
C ASN A 38 -4.31 -5.25 2.06
N PRO A 39 -3.23 -4.55 1.65
CA PRO A 39 -2.02 -5.26 1.25
C PRO A 39 -1.39 -6.05 2.40
N VAL A 40 -1.44 -5.51 3.63
CA VAL A 40 -0.95 -6.21 4.82
C VAL A 40 -1.72 -7.52 5.05
N GLY A 41 -3.06 -7.45 5.04
CA GLY A 41 -3.90 -8.64 5.23
C GLY A 41 -3.78 -9.65 4.08
N ALA A 42 -3.69 -9.18 2.83
CA ALA A 42 -3.52 -10.05 1.67
C ALA A 42 -2.16 -10.78 1.71
N CYS A 43 -1.07 -10.07 2.00
CA CYS A 43 0.26 -10.66 2.10
C CYS A 43 0.33 -11.69 3.24
N GLN A 44 -0.24 -11.37 4.41
CA GLN A 44 -0.30 -12.31 5.53
C GLN A 44 -1.02 -13.61 5.15
N ALA A 45 -2.22 -13.51 4.58
CA ALA A 45 -3.02 -14.68 4.20
C ALA A 45 -2.34 -15.54 3.12
N VAL A 46 -1.69 -14.89 2.14
CA VAL A 46 -0.94 -15.60 1.09
C VAL A 46 0.29 -16.29 1.67
N THR A 47 0.98 -15.65 2.62
CA THR A 47 2.13 -16.24 3.33
C THR A 47 1.70 -17.45 4.16
N ASP A 48 0.63 -17.32 4.94
CA ASP A 48 0.09 -18.40 5.78
C ASP A 48 -0.38 -19.60 4.95
N ALA A 49 -0.88 -19.35 3.74
CA ALA A 49 -1.24 -20.39 2.78
C ALA A 49 -0.03 -21.00 2.03
N GLY A 50 1.20 -20.53 2.27
CA GLY A 50 2.41 -20.99 1.60
C GLY A 50 2.45 -20.67 0.10
N LYS A 51 1.78 -19.58 -0.32
CA LYS A 51 1.67 -19.14 -1.71
C LYS A 51 2.40 -17.80 -1.98
N ALA A 52 3.25 -17.36 -1.08
CA ALA A 52 4.10 -16.19 -1.28
C ALA A 52 4.98 -16.38 -2.53
N GLY A 53 4.94 -15.40 -3.44
CA GLY A 53 5.62 -15.46 -4.73
C GLY A 53 4.86 -16.16 -5.86
N ASP A 54 3.86 -17.00 -5.57
CA ASP A 54 2.99 -17.62 -6.57
C ASP A 54 1.87 -16.68 -7.05
N ILE A 55 1.45 -15.75 -6.18
CA ILE A 55 0.39 -14.79 -6.41
C ILE A 55 0.98 -13.37 -6.41
N ILE A 56 0.77 -12.63 -7.49
CA ILE A 56 1.25 -11.26 -7.60
C ILE A 56 0.32 -10.33 -6.79
N ILE A 57 0.85 -9.67 -5.77
CA ILE A 57 0.11 -8.71 -4.96
C ILE A 57 0.60 -7.30 -5.28
N GLY A 58 -0.32 -6.42 -5.70
CA GLY A 58 -0.08 -4.99 -5.82
C GLY A 58 -0.80 -4.25 -4.69
N GLY A 59 -0.09 -3.40 -3.97
CA GLY A 59 -0.60 -2.67 -2.81
C GLY A 59 -0.55 -1.16 -2.97
N MET A 60 -1.06 -0.48 -1.95
CA MET A 60 -0.96 0.96 -1.77
C MET A 60 -0.31 1.31 -0.44
N ASP A 61 0.21 2.55 -0.41
CA ASP A 61 0.79 3.18 0.77
C ASP A 61 2.11 2.54 1.28
N HIS A 62 2.54 2.98 2.45
CA HIS A 62 3.90 2.77 2.93
C HIS A 62 3.94 2.40 4.43
N ASP A 63 2.93 1.67 4.90
CA ASP A 63 3.00 1.03 6.23
C ASP A 63 4.28 0.19 6.33
N LEU A 64 4.91 0.15 7.51
CA LEU A 64 6.17 -0.58 7.70
C LEU A 64 6.05 -2.06 7.31
N ARG A 65 4.91 -2.70 7.62
CA ARG A 65 4.64 -4.10 7.23
C ARG A 65 4.53 -4.25 5.72
N THR A 66 3.89 -3.28 5.04
CA THR A 66 3.82 -3.25 3.56
C THR A 66 5.21 -3.16 2.95
N LEU A 67 6.09 -2.32 3.49
CA LEU A 67 7.47 -2.20 3.03
C LEU A 67 8.30 -3.47 3.32
N ASN A 68 8.06 -4.14 4.44
CA ASN A 68 8.69 -5.42 4.74
C ASN A 68 8.23 -6.52 3.77
N TYR A 69 6.94 -6.57 3.40
CA TYR A 69 6.45 -7.50 2.38
C TYR A 69 6.99 -7.19 0.97
N LEU A 70 7.32 -5.94 0.66
CA LEU A 70 8.09 -5.61 -0.56
C LEU A 70 9.50 -6.20 -0.51
N LYS A 71 10.17 -6.01 0.64
CA LYS A 71 11.54 -6.44 0.85
C LYS A 71 11.69 -7.96 0.77
N ASP A 72 10.75 -8.72 1.32
CA ASP A 72 10.76 -10.19 1.27
C ASP A 72 10.18 -10.77 -0.04
N GLY A 73 9.61 -9.91 -0.91
CA GLY A 73 9.07 -10.29 -2.21
C GLY A 73 7.65 -10.86 -2.19
N THR A 74 6.96 -10.86 -1.04
CA THR A 74 5.54 -11.26 -0.95
C THR A 74 4.65 -10.23 -1.65
N LEU A 75 4.94 -8.94 -1.47
CA LEU A 75 4.31 -7.84 -2.21
C LEU A 75 5.17 -7.48 -3.42
N TYR A 76 4.58 -7.40 -4.60
CA TYR A 76 5.31 -7.08 -5.82
C TYR A 76 5.58 -5.58 -5.98
N VAL A 77 4.60 -4.74 -5.67
CA VAL A 77 4.68 -3.28 -5.80
C VAL A 77 3.75 -2.59 -4.80
N ALA A 78 4.21 -1.49 -4.22
CA ALA A 78 3.39 -0.55 -3.47
C ALA A 78 3.33 0.80 -4.18
N GLN A 79 2.13 1.33 -4.42
CA GLN A 79 1.92 2.66 -4.96
C GLN A 79 1.85 3.66 -3.81
N VAL A 80 2.93 4.39 -3.57
CA VAL A 80 3.08 5.32 -2.45
C VAL A 80 2.59 6.71 -2.84
N GLN A 81 1.71 7.29 -2.04
CA GLN A 81 1.21 8.65 -2.19
C GLN A 81 2.27 9.67 -1.75
N ASN A 82 2.36 10.81 -2.47
CA ASN A 82 3.25 11.90 -2.09
C ASN A 82 2.61 12.78 -0.99
N CYS A 83 2.55 12.25 0.23
CA CYS A 83 1.89 12.90 1.37
C CYS A 83 2.53 14.25 1.73
N TYR A 84 3.84 14.41 1.53
CA TYR A 84 4.53 15.68 1.77
C TYR A 84 4.01 16.77 0.84
N ASP A 85 3.98 16.53 -0.46
CA ASP A 85 3.47 17.50 -1.44
C ASP A 85 1.97 17.73 -1.29
N MET A 86 1.19 16.70 -0.89
CA MET A 86 -0.23 16.89 -0.58
C MET A 86 -0.40 17.93 0.53
N GLY A 87 0.29 17.79 1.66
CA GLY A 87 0.22 18.74 2.76
C GLY A 87 0.74 20.13 2.38
N TYR A 88 1.91 20.17 1.74
CA TYR A 88 2.53 21.44 1.31
C TYR A 88 1.64 22.23 0.33
N LYS A 89 1.20 21.60 -0.76
CA LYS A 89 0.35 22.23 -1.76
C LYS A 89 -1.03 22.62 -1.22
N LEU A 90 -1.59 21.81 -0.31
CA LEU A 90 -2.86 22.13 0.36
C LEU A 90 -2.76 23.47 1.11
N ILE A 91 -1.74 23.64 1.96
CA ILE A 91 -1.54 24.85 2.73
C ILE A 91 -1.28 26.05 1.79
N TRP A 92 -0.46 25.86 0.76
CA TRP A 92 -0.14 26.91 -0.19
C TRP A 92 -1.37 27.36 -0.99
N ASN A 93 -2.20 26.44 -1.45
CA ASN A 93 -3.46 26.74 -2.13
C ASN A 93 -4.47 27.45 -1.19
N ALA A 94 -4.51 27.06 0.08
CA ALA A 94 -5.34 27.75 1.06
C ALA A 94 -4.91 29.23 1.26
N VAL A 95 -3.61 29.51 1.35
CA VAL A 95 -3.07 30.89 1.44
C VAL A 95 -3.46 31.69 0.19
N LYS A 96 -3.22 31.13 -1.01
CA LYS A 96 -3.59 31.79 -2.27
C LYS A 96 -5.08 32.12 -2.33
N THR A 97 -5.94 31.19 -1.91
CA THR A 97 -7.39 31.42 -1.88
C THR A 97 -7.78 32.55 -0.94
N ILE A 98 -7.13 32.64 0.25
CA ILE A 98 -7.35 33.74 1.20
C ILE A 98 -6.93 35.06 0.60
N ASP A 99 -5.84 35.09 -0.16
CA ASP A 99 -5.33 36.29 -0.86
C ASP A 99 -6.16 36.67 -2.11
N GLY A 100 -7.20 35.89 -2.43
CA GLY A 100 -8.10 36.14 -3.56
C GLY A 100 -7.55 35.67 -4.91
N GLU A 101 -6.51 34.83 -4.89
CA GLU A 101 -5.97 34.19 -6.10
C GLU A 101 -6.83 32.99 -6.51
N THR A 102 -6.85 32.70 -7.80
CA THR A 102 -7.48 31.49 -8.32
C THR A 102 -6.53 30.32 -8.17
N VAL A 103 -7.02 29.20 -7.65
CA VAL A 103 -6.31 27.93 -7.59
C VAL A 103 -6.98 26.89 -8.47
N ASP A 104 -6.23 25.91 -8.95
CA ASP A 104 -6.78 24.82 -9.74
C ASP A 104 -7.76 23.98 -8.91
N GLU A 105 -8.83 23.50 -9.54
CA GLU A 105 -9.83 22.62 -8.90
C GLU A 105 -9.19 21.30 -8.46
N VAL A 106 -8.22 20.81 -9.24
CA VAL A 106 -7.46 19.58 -8.95
C VAL A 106 -5.98 19.91 -8.97
N THR A 107 -5.28 19.58 -7.88
CA THR A 107 -3.83 19.70 -7.78
C THR A 107 -3.21 18.32 -7.75
N ASP A 108 -2.64 17.89 -8.86
CA ASP A 108 -1.92 16.62 -8.92
C ASP A 108 -0.61 16.70 -8.13
N VAL A 109 -0.40 15.75 -7.23
CA VAL A 109 0.82 15.62 -6.43
C VAL A 109 1.64 14.38 -6.81
N GLY A 110 1.11 13.57 -7.73
CA GLY A 110 1.72 12.33 -8.16
C GLY A 110 1.72 11.23 -7.09
N SER A 111 2.25 10.12 -7.49
CA SER A 111 2.52 8.96 -6.63
C SER A 111 3.72 8.19 -7.19
N THR A 112 4.35 7.35 -6.38
CA THR A 112 5.56 6.61 -6.75
C THR A 112 5.34 5.12 -6.58
N SER A 113 5.68 4.34 -7.61
CA SER A 113 5.73 2.88 -7.49
C SER A 113 7.04 2.48 -6.81
N VAL A 114 6.93 1.79 -5.69
CA VAL A 114 8.04 1.28 -4.88
C VAL A 114 8.12 -0.22 -5.04
N TYR A 115 9.31 -0.73 -5.29
CA TYR A 115 9.61 -2.14 -5.45
C TYR A 115 10.61 -2.59 -4.37
N ALA A 116 10.88 -3.90 -4.32
CA ALA A 116 11.78 -4.50 -3.33
C ALA A 116 13.14 -3.79 -3.21
N ASP A 117 13.74 -3.40 -4.34
CA ASP A 117 15.06 -2.76 -4.37
C ASP A 117 15.09 -1.39 -3.66
N ASP A 118 13.94 -0.72 -3.55
CA ASP A 118 13.82 0.59 -2.91
C ASP A 118 13.25 0.52 -1.49
N ALA A 119 12.80 -0.64 -1.04
CA ALA A 119 12.08 -0.81 0.23
C ALA A 119 12.92 -0.34 1.43
N ASP A 120 14.20 -0.73 1.52
CA ASP A 120 15.10 -0.32 2.60
C ASP A 120 15.30 1.20 2.66
N ASN A 121 15.39 1.86 1.49
CA ASN A 121 15.50 3.32 1.43
C ASN A 121 14.25 4.00 1.98
N TYR A 122 13.06 3.47 1.65
CA TYR A 122 11.78 3.98 2.16
C TYR A 122 11.63 3.72 3.65
N ILE A 123 12.01 2.54 4.15
CA ILE A 123 12.00 2.23 5.59
C ILE A 123 12.89 3.22 6.34
N THR A 124 14.13 3.40 5.91
CA THR A 124 15.07 4.33 6.55
C THR A 124 14.57 5.77 6.51
N MET A 125 14.02 6.21 5.38
CA MET A 125 13.52 7.58 5.19
C MET A 125 12.31 7.89 6.09
N LEU A 126 11.39 6.93 6.25
CA LEU A 126 10.11 7.15 6.93
C LEU A 126 10.15 6.79 8.42
N TYR A 127 10.93 5.77 8.78
CA TYR A 127 10.94 5.18 10.12
C TYR A 127 12.29 5.28 10.83
N GLY A 128 13.36 5.69 10.11
CA GLY A 128 14.71 5.81 10.64
C GLY A 128 15.55 4.54 10.44
N GLU A 129 16.88 4.66 10.70
CA GLU A 129 17.83 3.57 10.53
C GLU A 129 17.62 2.40 11.50
N ASP A 130 17.02 2.69 12.67
CA ASP A 130 16.75 1.70 13.73
C ASP A 130 15.31 1.14 13.65
N ALA A 131 14.62 1.30 12.53
CA ALA A 131 13.27 0.76 12.36
C ALA A 131 13.29 -0.76 12.54
N ASP A 132 12.51 -1.23 13.52
CA ASP A 132 12.37 -2.67 13.77
C ASP A 132 11.61 -3.30 12.60
N THR A 133 12.34 -4.00 11.75
CA THR A 133 11.78 -4.67 10.57
C THR A 133 11.03 -5.96 10.94
N ASP A 134 11.14 -6.38 12.21
CA ASP A 134 10.51 -7.58 12.76
C ASP A 134 9.23 -7.24 13.58
N ALA A 135 8.69 -6.01 13.44
CA ALA A 135 7.46 -5.62 14.12
C ALA A 135 6.27 -6.49 13.65
N GLU A 136 5.85 -7.38 14.55
CA GLU A 136 4.70 -8.29 14.44
C GLU A 136 3.35 -7.56 14.19
#